data_c9c1cf676b9b7782e4d6a070de1654b2
#
_entry.id   c9c1cf676b9b7782e4d6a070de1654b2
#
_cell.length_a   1.000
_cell.length_b   1.000
_cell.length_c   1.000
_cell.angle_alpha   90.00
_cell.angle_beta   90.00
_cell.angle_gamma   90.00
#
_symmetry.space_group_name_H-M   'P 1'
#
loop_
_entity.id
_entity.type
_entity.pdbx_description
1 polymer ?
#
loop_
_entity_poly.entity_id
_entity_poly.type
_entity_poly.pdbx_seq_one_letter_code
_entity_poly.pdbx_strand_id
1 'polypeptide(L)'
;MEIGFIGLGKMGMNMVTRLQRDRHRVVVYDRSADLIKQAEGVGCVGASSLADLVSQLKAPRAVWIMVPSGTPTEETVQAVAALLHPDDTVIDGGNTRFHDDVRRAFDLKKKQLHYVDAGTSGGVWGLQIGYCLMVGGDEAPVKQLAPIFTTLAPEQGWAHVGGVGAGHYVKMVHNGIEYSMMQGYAEGFELMAKSDYKLNLANIADLWMHGSVVRSWLLELAAGALKEDPRLEQLKGYVQDSGEGRWMIADAIEKD
;
A
#
# COMPACT_ATOMS: atom_id res chain seq x y z
N MET A 1 6.90 -13.22 14.25
CA MET A 1 5.83 -14.04 13.60
C MET A 1 6.38 -14.67 12.32
N GLU A 2 5.60 -15.60 11.75
CA GLU A 2 5.84 -16.17 10.43
C GLU A 2 4.75 -15.70 9.45
N ILE A 3 5.13 -15.40 8.19
CA ILE A 3 4.20 -14.93 7.17
C ILE A 3 4.68 -15.33 5.78
N GLY A 4 3.75 -15.73 4.90
CA GLY A 4 3.97 -15.83 3.47
C GLY A 4 3.80 -14.46 2.80
N PHE A 5 4.62 -14.15 1.81
CA PHE A 5 4.54 -12.88 1.10
C PHE A 5 4.65 -13.09 -0.42
N ILE A 6 3.66 -12.63 -1.16
CA ILE A 6 3.56 -12.82 -2.61
C ILE A 6 3.59 -11.46 -3.31
N GLY A 7 4.52 -11.32 -4.25
CA GLY A 7 4.73 -10.07 -4.99
C GLY A 7 5.85 -9.23 -4.39
N LEU A 8 7.01 -9.25 -5.05
CA LEU A 8 8.25 -8.62 -4.61
C LEU A 8 8.63 -7.38 -5.46
N GLY A 9 7.63 -6.70 -6.01
CA GLY A 9 7.85 -5.38 -6.61
C GLY A 9 8.44 -4.38 -5.59
N LYS A 10 8.62 -3.11 -5.99
CA LYS A 10 9.28 -2.09 -5.13
C LYS A 10 8.72 -2.05 -3.70
N MET A 11 7.39 -2.03 -3.54
CA MET A 11 6.78 -1.99 -2.21
C MET A 11 6.92 -3.32 -1.48
N GLY A 12 6.66 -4.45 -2.15
CA GLY A 12 6.78 -5.77 -1.55
C GLY A 12 8.19 -6.04 -1.04
N MET A 13 9.22 -5.75 -1.82
CA MET A 13 10.63 -5.89 -1.42
C MET A 13 10.95 -5.04 -0.19
N ASN A 14 10.47 -3.79 -0.14
CA ASN A 14 10.66 -2.91 1.00
C ASN A 14 9.96 -3.46 2.25
N MET A 15 8.73 -3.99 2.12
CA MET A 15 7.97 -4.57 3.22
C MET A 15 8.66 -5.81 3.78
N VAL A 16 9.07 -6.77 2.94
CA VAL A 16 9.76 -7.97 3.42
C VAL A 16 11.10 -7.64 4.07
N THR A 17 11.80 -6.61 3.56
CA THR A 17 13.04 -6.12 4.18
C THR A 17 12.79 -5.56 5.58
N ARG A 18 11.70 -4.78 5.78
CA ARG A 18 11.32 -4.30 7.12
C ARG A 18 10.97 -5.44 8.06
N LEU A 19 10.16 -6.40 7.60
CA LEU A 19 9.79 -7.58 8.39
C LEU A 19 11.01 -8.39 8.84
N GLN A 20 12.02 -8.54 7.97
CA GLN A 20 13.26 -9.21 8.32
C GLN A 20 14.08 -8.45 9.37
N ARG A 21 14.13 -7.12 9.31
CA ARG A 21 14.81 -6.30 10.34
C ARG A 21 14.28 -6.56 11.74
N ASP A 22 12.96 -6.81 11.86
CA ASP A 22 12.28 -7.14 13.13
C ASP A 22 12.18 -8.65 13.38
N ARG A 23 12.98 -9.45 12.66
CA ARG A 23 13.13 -10.90 12.88
C ARG A 23 11.85 -11.72 12.67
N HIS A 24 10.95 -11.25 11.80
CA HIS A 24 9.88 -12.10 11.33
C HIS A 24 10.42 -13.11 10.33
N ARG A 25 9.93 -14.34 10.36
CA ARG A 25 10.23 -15.32 9.32
C ARG A 25 9.31 -15.07 8.14
N VAL A 26 9.87 -14.65 7.00
CA VAL A 26 9.11 -14.33 5.79
C VAL A 26 9.44 -15.34 4.71
N VAL A 27 8.44 -16.10 4.27
CA VAL A 27 8.53 -17.00 3.10
C VAL A 27 7.99 -16.24 1.90
N VAL A 28 8.79 -16.08 0.86
CA VAL A 28 8.47 -15.19 -0.26
C VAL A 28 8.28 -15.95 -1.57
N TYR A 29 7.37 -15.47 -2.40
CA TYR A 29 7.18 -15.92 -3.77
C TYR A 29 6.93 -14.74 -4.71
N ASP A 30 7.56 -14.82 -5.87
CA ASP A 30 7.29 -13.93 -7.02
C ASP A 30 7.44 -14.75 -8.31
N ARG A 31 6.87 -14.28 -9.41
CA ARG A 31 7.07 -14.87 -10.73
C ARG A 31 8.50 -14.69 -11.26
N SER A 32 9.21 -13.68 -10.75
CA SER A 32 10.62 -13.40 -11.04
C SER A 32 11.53 -14.10 -10.05
N ALA A 33 12.28 -15.08 -10.51
CA ALA A 33 13.29 -15.77 -9.70
C ALA A 33 14.39 -14.81 -9.18
N ASP A 34 14.69 -13.74 -9.93
CA ASP A 34 15.67 -12.76 -9.51
C ASP A 34 15.19 -11.93 -8.31
N LEU A 35 13.89 -11.60 -8.25
CA LEU A 35 13.32 -10.92 -7.08
C LEU A 35 13.30 -11.84 -5.86
N ILE A 36 13.04 -13.14 -6.03
CA ILE A 36 13.14 -14.12 -4.95
C ILE A 36 14.57 -14.16 -4.39
N LYS A 37 15.58 -14.25 -5.26
CA LYS A 37 17.00 -14.22 -4.85
C LYS A 37 17.39 -12.92 -4.13
N GLN A 38 16.87 -11.78 -4.58
CA GLN A 38 17.08 -10.51 -3.87
C GLN A 38 16.50 -10.54 -2.47
N ALA A 39 15.29 -11.08 -2.30
CA ALA A 39 14.66 -11.24 -0.99
C ALA A 39 15.41 -12.24 -0.10
N GLU A 40 15.94 -13.33 -0.64
CA GLU A 40 16.82 -14.25 0.08
C GLU A 40 18.09 -13.53 0.57
N GLY A 41 18.64 -12.62 -0.24
CA GLY A 41 19.79 -11.78 0.13
C GLY A 41 19.55 -10.87 1.34
N VAL A 42 18.30 -10.55 1.67
CA VAL A 42 17.92 -9.80 2.88
C VAL A 42 17.41 -10.70 4.01
N GLY A 43 17.47 -12.03 3.86
CA GLY A 43 17.17 -13.01 4.90
C GLY A 43 15.79 -13.69 4.79
N CYS A 44 15.02 -13.43 3.72
CA CYS A 44 13.78 -14.15 3.47
C CYS A 44 14.04 -15.59 3.03
N VAL A 45 13.03 -16.45 3.11
CA VAL A 45 13.05 -17.81 2.60
C VAL A 45 12.35 -17.84 1.25
N GLY A 46 13.06 -18.16 0.18
CA GLY A 46 12.50 -18.27 -1.16
C GLY A 46 11.61 -19.50 -1.31
N ALA A 47 10.51 -19.36 -2.02
CA ALA A 47 9.65 -20.47 -2.43
C ALA A 47 9.62 -20.60 -3.96
N SER A 48 9.59 -21.84 -4.46
CA SER A 48 9.57 -22.16 -5.90
C SER A 48 8.17 -22.09 -6.52
N SER A 49 7.13 -22.09 -5.69
CA SER A 49 5.72 -22.02 -6.10
C SER A 49 4.84 -21.53 -4.95
N LEU A 50 3.56 -21.23 -5.23
CA LEU A 50 2.58 -20.93 -4.17
C LEU A 50 2.37 -22.12 -3.24
N ALA A 51 2.37 -23.35 -3.76
CA ALA A 51 2.26 -24.57 -2.96
C ALA A 51 3.48 -24.74 -2.04
N ASP A 52 4.67 -24.49 -2.55
CA ASP A 52 5.90 -24.52 -1.77
C ASP A 52 5.86 -23.45 -0.66
N LEU A 53 5.46 -22.21 -0.98
CA LEU A 53 5.29 -21.14 0.01
C LEU A 53 4.38 -21.58 1.16
N VAL A 54 3.18 -22.09 0.84
CA VAL A 54 2.20 -22.51 1.84
C VAL A 54 2.72 -23.69 2.68
N SER A 55 3.41 -24.64 2.06
CA SER A 55 3.97 -25.81 2.76
C SER A 55 5.05 -25.46 3.79
N GLN A 56 5.74 -24.34 3.58
CA GLN A 56 6.79 -23.85 4.48
C GLN A 56 6.26 -23.03 5.67
N LEU A 57 4.95 -22.77 5.72
CA LEU A 57 4.30 -22.01 6.80
C LEU A 57 3.60 -22.93 7.81
N LYS A 58 3.64 -22.54 9.08
CA LYS A 58 2.91 -23.22 10.17
C LYS A 58 1.50 -22.67 10.31
N ALA A 59 0.53 -23.55 10.51
CA ALA A 59 -0.85 -23.15 10.78
C ALA A 59 -1.01 -22.51 12.19
N PRO A 60 -1.91 -21.55 12.38
CA PRO A 60 -2.68 -20.90 11.33
C PRO A 60 -1.78 -20.00 10.48
N ARG A 61 -1.88 -20.15 9.17
CA ARG A 61 -1.02 -19.46 8.20
C ARG A 61 -1.55 -18.06 7.91
N ALA A 62 -0.64 -17.13 7.63
CA ALA A 62 -0.98 -15.82 7.09
C ALA A 62 -0.21 -15.60 5.78
N VAL A 63 -0.90 -15.17 4.72
CA VAL A 63 -0.31 -14.93 3.41
C VAL A 63 -0.67 -13.53 2.94
N TRP A 64 0.34 -12.67 2.81
CA TRP A 64 0.23 -11.31 2.28
C TRP A 64 0.37 -11.32 0.76
N ILE A 65 -0.58 -10.72 0.07
CA ILE A 65 -0.59 -10.58 -1.39
C ILE A 65 -0.34 -9.10 -1.74
N MET A 66 0.71 -8.85 -2.52
CA MET A 66 1.15 -7.52 -2.94
C MET A 66 1.40 -7.50 -4.45
N VAL A 67 0.35 -7.78 -5.22
CA VAL A 67 0.39 -7.83 -6.68
C VAL A 67 -0.51 -6.75 -7.29
N PRO A 68 -0.39 -6.44 -8.61
CA PRO A 68 -1.26 -5.47 -9.25
C PRO A 68 -2.74 -5.81 -9.08
N SER A 69 -3.57 -4.78 -8.88
CA SER A 69 -5.03 -4.93 -8.71
C SER A 69 -5.72 -5.56 -9.91
N GLY A 70 -6.95 -6.02 -9.71
CA GLY A 70 -7.76 -6.67 -10.74
C GLY A 70 -7.47 -8.16 -10.88
N THR A 71 -7.35 -8.62 -12.13
CA THR A 71 -7.15 -10.06 -12.45
C THR A 71 -5.95 -10.69 -11.74
N PRO A 72 -4.76 -10.06 -11.66
CA PRO A 72 -3.62 -10.65 -10.95
C PRO A 72 -3.90 -10.92 -9.47
N THR A 73 -4.57 -10.00 -8.77
CA THR A 73 -4.96 -10.19 -7.36
C THR A 73 -6.00 -11.30 -7.25
N GLU A 74 -7.03 -11.29 -8.12
CA GLU A 74 -8.08 -12.31 -8.11
C GLU A 74 -7.51 -13.72 -8.28
N GLU A 75 -6.71 -13.93 -9.32
CA GLU A 75 -6.08 -15.22 -9.61
C GLU A 75 -5.18 -15.67 -8.45
N THR A 76 -4.41 -14.76 -7.86
CA THR A 76 -3.52 -15.07 -6.75
C THR A 76 -4.30 -15.46 -5.49
N VAL A 77 -5.34 -14.70 -5.15
CA VAL A 77 -6.22 -15.01 -4.01
C VAL A 77 -6.86 -16.39 -4.17
N GLN A 78 -7.40 -16.70 -5.35
CA GLN A 78 -8.03 -18.00 -5.61
C GLN A 78 -7.02 -19.16 -5.56
N ALA A 79 -5.83 -18.98 -6.14
CA ALA A 79 -4.78 -19.99 -6.14
C ALA A 79 -4.27 -20.29 -4.72
N VAL A 80 -4.05 -19.24 -3.90
CA VAL A 80 -3.63 -19.38 -2.51
C VAL A 80 -4.74 -20.02 -1.66
N ALA A 81 -5.99 -19.56 -1.82
CA ALA A 81 -7.14 -20.10 -1.09
C ALA A 81 -7.44 -21.59 -1.39
N ALA A 82 -6.95 -22.10 -2.51
CA ALA A 82 -7.05 -23.53 -2.82
C ALA A 82 -6.03 -24.40 -2.06
N LEU A 83 -4.98 -23.77 -1.50
CA LEU A 83 -3.88 -24.42 -0.78
C LEU A 83 -3.99 -24.24 0.74
N LEU A 84 -4.76 -23.26 1.19
CA LEU A 84 -4.95 -22.93 2.60
C LEU A 84 -6.00 -23.84 3.26
N HIS A 85 -5.96 -23.88 4.59
CA HIS A 85 -6.86 -24.68 5.43
C HIS A 85 -7.71 -23.75 6.32
N PRO A 86 -8.78 -24.27 6.96
CA PRO A 86 -9.54 -23.48 7.92
C PRO A 86 -8.66 -22.73 8.92
N ASP A 87 -9.10 -21.52 9.29
CA ASP A 87 -8.42 -20.57 10.19
C ASP A 87 -7.16 -19.91 9.62
N ASP A 88 -6.72 -20.26 8.39
CA ASP A 88 -5.67 -19.50 7.70
C ASP A 88 -6.19 -18.15 7.20
N THR A 89 -5.30 -17.17 7.06
CA THR A 89 -5.65 -15.79 6.69
C THR A 89 -4.98 -15.36 5.38
N VAL A 90 -5.77 -14.82 4.47
CA VAL A 90 -5.30 -14.09 3.27
C VAL A 90 -5.33 -12.59 3.56
N ILE A 91 -4.22 -11.89 3.32
CA ILE A 91 -4.12 -10.44 3.42
C ILE A 91 -3.94 -9.86 2.02
N ASP A 92 -4.87 -9.03 1.56
CA ASP A 92 -4.69 -8.21 0.36
C ASP A 92 -4.11 -6.86 0.76
N GLY A 93 -2.83 -6.63 0.44
CA GLY A 93 -2.14 -5.37 0.68
C GLY A 93 -1.92 -4.55 -0.59
N GLY A 94 -2.53 -4.98 -1.70
CA GLY A 94 -2.49 -4.28 -2.99
C GLY A 94 -3.34 -3.02 -3.01
N ASN A 95 -3.61 -2.55 -4.20
CA ASN A 95 -4.45 -1.37 -4.43
C ASN A 95 -5.81 -1.83 -4.98
N THR A 96 -6.62 -2.45 -4.14
CA THR A 96 -7.84 -3.17 -4.55
C THR A 96 -9.09 -2.30 -4.38
N ARG A 97 -10.05 -2.46 -5.29
CA ARG A 97 -11.37 -1.88 -5.12
C ARG A 97 -12.12 -2.60 -3.99
N PHE A 98 -12.53 -1.89 -2.96
CA PHE A 98 -13.12 -2.46 -1.73
C PHE A 98 -14.34 -3.39 -1.97
N HIS A 99 -15.09 -3.22 -3.05
CA HIS A 99 -16.18 -4.14 -3.44
C HIS A 99 -15.66 -5.55 -3.75
N ASP A 100 -14.45 -5.65 -4.32
CA ASP A 100 -13.83 -6.95 -4.60
C ASP A 100 -13.39 -7.64 -3.31
N ASP A 101 -12.97 -6.89 -2.30
CA ASP A 101 -12.62 -7.45 -0.98
C ASP A 101 -13.83 -8.10 -0.32
N VAL A 102 -14.97 -7.40 -0.31
CA VAL A 102 -16.22 -7.92 0.26
C VAL A 102 -16.64 -9.21 -0.44
N ARG A 103 -16.56 -9.26 -1.77
CA ARG A 103 -16.86 -10.44 -2.56
C ARG A 103 -15.90 -11.59 -2.26
N ARG A 104 -14.60 -11.34 -2.26
CA ARG A 104 -13.55 -12.33 -1.98
C ARG A 104 -13.70 -12.90 -0.57
N ALA A 105 -13.90 -12.04 0.42
CA ALA A 105 -14.12 -12.48 1.79
C ALA A 105 -15.34 -13.38 1.93
N PHE A 106 -16.44 -13.05 1.26
CA PHE A 106 -17.64 -13.90 1.24
C PHE A 106 -17.34 -15.30 0.69
N ASP A 107 -16.53 -15.39 -0.37
CA ASP A 107 -16.18 -16.69 -0.96
C ASP A 107 -15.16 -17.46 -0.10
N LEU A 108 -14.18 -16.79 0.49
CA LEU A 108 -13.20 -17.40 1.40
C LEU A 108 -13.85 -17.91 2.69
N LYS A 109 -14.84 -17.20 3.20
CA LYS A 109 -15.60 -17.62 4.39
C LYS A 109 -16.28 -19.00 4.22
N LYS A 110 -16.69 -19.36 3.00
CA LYS A 110 -17.24 -20.70 2.69
C LYS A 110 -16.20 -21.81 2.90
N LYS A 111 -14.91 -21.45 2.82
CA LYS A 111 -13.77 -22.35 3.08
C LYS A 111 -13.22 -22.21 4.51
N GLN A 112 -13.90 -21.47 5.37
CA GLN A 112 -13.45 -21.13 6.73
C GLN A 112 -12.09 -20.39 6.76
N LEU A 113 -11.78 -19.64 5.71
CA LEU A 113 -10.61 -18.78 5.62
C LEU A 113 -10.97 -17.35 6.04
N HIS A 114 -10.00 -16.68 6.66
CA HIS A 114 -10.10 -15.26 6.98
C HIS A 114 -9.58 -14.40 5.83
N TYR A 115 -10.16 -13.22 5.68
CA TYR A 115 -9.71 -12.22 4.73
C TYR A 115 -9.49 -10.88 5.44
N VAL A 116 -8.35 -10.26 5.17
CA VAL A 116 -7.96 -8.94 5.69
C VAL A 116 -7.54 -8.08 4.51
N ASP A 117 -8.06 -6.89 4.42
CA ASP A 117 -7.65 -5.87 3.44
C ASP A 117 -6.79 -4.81 4.13
N ALA A 118 -5.64 -4.48 3.54
CA ALA A 118 -4.67 -3.58 4.12
C ALA A 118 -4.30 -2.45 3.14
N GLY A 119 -5.11 -1.39 3.15
CA GLY A 119 -4.82 -0.18 2.38
C GLY A 119 -3.50 0.43 2.84
N THR A 120 -2.55 0.56 1.91
CA THR A 120 -1.17 0.94 2.21
C THR A 120 -0.82 2.30 1.60
N SER A 121 -0.33 3.23 2.41
CA SER A 121 0.23 4.52 1.98
C SER A 121 1.69 4.66 2.44
N GLY A 122 2.52 5.39 1.68
CA GLY A 122 3.96 5.60 1.99
C GLY A 122 4.89 5.32 0.81
N GLY A 123 4.42 4.65 -0.23
CA GLY A 123 5.15 4.43 -1.48
C GLY A 123 6.57 3.90 -1.30
N VAL A 124 7.51 4.46 -2.05
CA VAL A 124 8.93 4.04 -2.03
C VAL A 124 9.66 4.40 -0.75
N TRP A 125 9.18 5.38 0.01
CA TRP A 125 9.76 5.84 1.27
C TRP A 125 9.46 4.90 2.45
N GLY A 126 8.50 3.99 2.29
CA GLY A 126 8.07 3.06 3.33
C GLY A 126 9.18 2.18 3.91
N LEU A 127 10.26 1.92 3.15
CA LEU A 127 11.41 1.18 3.69
C LEU A 127 12.08 1.91 4.87
N GLN A 128 12.12 3.24 4.81
CA GLN A 128 12.81 4.08 5.80
C GLN A 128 11.87 4.50 6.92
N ILE A 129 10.73 5.09 6.57
CA ILE A 129 9.81 5.71 7.53
C ILE A 129 8.64 4.81 7.95
N GLY A 130 8.42 3.68 7.27
CA GLY A 130 7.25 2.82 7.49
C GLY A 130 6.06 3.19 6.60
N TYR A 131 5.00 2.39 6.70
CA TYR A 131 3.78 2.54 5.92
C TYR A 131 2.63 2.94 6.83
N CYS A 132 1.78 3.86 6.38
CA CYS A 132 0.47 4.05 6.98
C CYS A 132 -0.46 2.93 6.48
N LEU A 133 -0.99 2.12 7.42
CA LEU A 133 -1.82 0.97 7.11
C LEU A 133 -3.25 1.16 7.65
N MET A 134 -4.21 1.13 6.74
CA MET A 134 -5.64 1.15 7.03
C MET A 134 -6.14 -0.29 6.87
N VAL A 135 -6.43 -0.96 7.99
CA VAL A 135 -6.70 -2.40 7.99
C VAL A 135 -8.18 -2.67 8.19
N GLY A 136 -8.78 -3.41 7.25
CA GLY A 136 -10.14 -3.94 7.32
C GLY A 136 -10.13 -5.45 7.52
N GLY A 137 -11.14 -5.97 8.21
CA GLY A 137 -11.30 -7.40 8.46
C GLY A 137 -11.98 -7.71 9.78
N ASP A 138 -12.20 -8.99 10.06
CA ASP A 138 -12.69 -9.41 11.36
C ASP A 138 -11.65 -9.14 12.47
N GLU A 139 -12.12 -8.82 13.67
CA GLU A 139 -11.26 -8.40 14.79
C GLU A 139 -10.20 -9.43 15.17
N ALA A 140 -10.55 -10.72 15.21
CA ALA A 140 -9.65 -11.77 15.66
C ALA A 140 -8.42 -11.94 14.74
N PRO A 141 -8.55 -12.12 13.40
CA PRO A 141 -7.40 -12.22 12.52
C PRO A 141 -6.60 -10.91 12.45
N VAL A 142 -7.25 -9.73 12.48
CA VAL A 142 -6.53 -8.44 12.52
C VAL A 142 -5.68 -8.33 13.78
N LYS A 143 -6.21 -8.69 14.95
CA LYS A 143 -5.46 -8.69 16.21
C LYS A 143 -4.29 -9.68 16.20
N GLN A 144 -4.48 -10.85 15.60
CA GLN A 144 -3.39 -11.83 15.45
C GLN A 144 -2.24 -11.29 14.58
N LEU A 145 -2.56 -10.51 13.55
CA LEU A 145 -1.60 -9.91 12.64
C LEU A 145 -0.97 -8.58 13.14
N ALA A 146 -1.42 -8.06 14.27
CA ALA A 146 -0.92 -6.79 14.82
C ALA A 146 0.62 -6.66 14.86
N PRO A 147 1.40 -7.70 15.21
CA PRO A 147 2.86 -7.60 15.17
C PRO A 147 3.43 -7.34 13.76
N ILE A 148 2.79 -7.86 12.71
CA ILE A 148 3.17 -7.59 11.32
C ILE A 148 2.89 -6.13 10.96
N PHE A 149 1.70 -5.63 11.27
CA PHE A 149 1.33 -4.24 11.00
C PHE A 149 2.22 -3.26 11.77
N THR A 150 2.53 -3.56 13.04
CA THR A 150 3.42 -2.74 13.89
C THR A 150 4.84 -2.66 13.32
N THR A 151 5.38 -3.75 12.78
CA THR A 151 6.70 -3.72 12.12
C THR A 151 6.68 -2.91 10.82
N LEU A 152 5.60 -3.03 10.03
CA LEU A 152 5.50 -2.33 8.75
C LEU A 152 5.23 -0.84 8.92
N ALA A 153 4.52 -0.41 9.94
CA ALA A 153 4.14 0.97 10.18
C ALA A 153 5.13 1.71 11.10
N PRO A 154 5.19 3.05 11.05
CA PRO A 154 5.77 3.84 12.14
C PRO A 154 4.86 3.80 13.37
N GLU A 155 5.32 4.34 14.49
CA GLU A 155 4.50 4.47 15.69
C GLU A 155 3.17 5.16 15.38
N GLN A 156 2.04 4.57 15.81
CA GLN A 156 0.67 5.00 15.50
C GLN A 156 0.32 5.01 14.00
N GLY A 157 1.12 4.39 13.14
CA GLY A 157 0.95 4.39 11.68
C GLY A 157 0.01 3.30 11.15
N TRP A 158 -0.67 2.51 12.00
CA TRP A 158 -1.68 1.56 11.56
C TRP A 158 -2.91 1.56 12.45
N ALA A 159 -4.06 1.24 11.89
CA ALA A 159 -5.30 1.08 12.64
C ALA A 159 -6.22 0.04 11.99
N HIS A 160 -6.96 -0.70 12.83
CA HIS A 160 -8.14 -1.46 12.40
C HIS A 160 -9.29 -0.48 12.21
N VAL A 161 -9.66 -0.21 10.96
CA VAL A 161 -10.62 0.85 10.61
C VAL A 161 -12.04 0.34 10.40
N GLY A 162 -12.25 -0.97 10.40
CA GLY A 162 -13.57 -1.57 10.26
C GLY A 162 -13.54 -3.00 9.75
N GLY A 163 -14.70 -3.53 9.38
CA GLY A 163 -14.83 -4.86 8.76
C GLY A 163 -14.16 -4.96 7.40
N VAL A 164 -14.30 -6.11 6.76
CA VAL A 164 -13.72 -6.37 5.44
C VAL A 164 -14.13 -5.31 4.42
N GLY A 165 -13.16 -4.83 3.65
CA GLY A 165 -13.29 -3.76 2.67
C GLY A 165 -13.08 -2.36 3.24
N ALA A 166 -13.15 -2.17 4.57
CA ALA A 166 -12.99 -0.86 5.18
C ALA A 166 -11.58 -0.30 5.01
N GLY A 167 -10.55 -1.13 5.00
CA GLY A 167 -9.17 -0.71 4.79
C GLY A 167 -8.96 -0.09 3.41
N HIS A 168 -9.33 -0.81 2.35
CA HIS A 168 -9.24 -0.30 0.99
C HIS A 168 -10.24 0.82 0.71
N TYR A 169 -11.42 0.83 1.35
CA TYR A 169 -12.34 1.97 1.27
C TYR A 169 -11.68 3.25 1.81
N VAL A 170 -11.14 3.19 3.02
CA VAL A 170 -10.46 4.34 3.63
C VAL A 170 -9.23 4.75 2.79
N LYS A 171 -8.49 3.78 2.24
CA LYS A 171 -7.38 4.06 1.33
C LYS A 171 -7.83 4.76 0.04
N MET A 172 -8.93 4.35 -0.55
CA MET A 172 -9.52 5.00 -1.73
C MET A 172 -9.87 6.47 -1.44
N VAL A 173 -10.53 6.75 -0.32
CA VAL A 173 -10.84 8.12 0.10
C VAL A 173 -9.57 8.93 0.37
N HIS A 174 -8.57 8.34 1.05
CA HIS A 174 -7.26 8.93 1.25
C HIS A 174 -6.65 9.37 -0.10
N ASN A 175 -6.65 8.51 -1.10
CA ASN A 175 -6.09 8.84 -2.42
C ASN A 175 -6.88 9.94 -3.14
N GLY A 176 -8.20 9.98 -3.00
CA GLY A 176 -8.99 11.08 -3.54
C GLY A 176 -8.64 12.43 -2.91
N ILE A 177 -8.42 12.46 -1.59
CA ILE A 177 -7.93 13.65 -0.88
C ILE A 177 -6.51 14.01 -1.37
N GLU A 178 -5.61 13.03 -1.48
CA GLU A 178 -4.25 13.22 -1.97
C GLU A 178 -4.24 13.88 -3.36
N TYR A 179 -5.02 13.36 -4.30
CA TYR A 179 -5.10 13.93 -5.66
C TYR A 179 -5.69 15.34 -5.68
N SER A 180 -6.67 15.63 -4.83
CA SER A 180 -7.23 16.98 -4.69
C SER A 180 -6.19 17.96 -4.15
N MET A 181 -5.38 17.55 -3.18
CA MET A 181 -4.29 18.36 -2.64
C MET A 181 -3.20 18.59 -3.70
N MET A 182 -2.81 17.57 -4.44
CA MET A 182 -1.84 17.68 -5.54
C MET A 182 -2.32 18.64 -6.62
N GLN A 183 -3.58 18.58 -6.99
CA GLN A 183 -4.19 19.48 -7.97
C GLN A 183 -4.19 20.93 -7.45
N GLY A 184 -4.56 21.14 -6.18
CA GLY A 184 -4.54 22.47 -5.57
C GLY A 184 -3.12 23.08 -5.55
N TYR A 185 -2.09 22.30 -5.24
CA TYR A 185 -0.70 22.76 -5.34
C TYR A 185 -0.30 23.05 -6.78
N ALA A 186 -0.63 22.16 -7.73
CA ALA A 186 -0.27 22.36 -9.13
C ALA A 186 -0.84 23.66 -9.69
N GLU A 187 -2.12 23.92 -9.49
CA GLU A 187 -2.78 25.16 -9.94
C GLU A 187 -2.21 26.41 -9.24
N GLY A 188 -1.97 26.34 -7.93
CA GLY A 188 -1.42 27.47 -7.17
C GLY A 188 0.01 27.81 -7.59
N PHE A 189 0.87 26.82 -7.76
CA PHE A 189 2.24 27.02 -8.23
C PHE A 189 2.29 27.48 -9.69
N GLU A 190 1.41 26.96 -10.56
CA GLU A 190 1.30 27.44 -11.94
C GLU A 190 0.89 28.93 -11.99
N LEU A 191 -0.09 29.32 -11.19
CA LEU A 191 -0.53 30.72 -11.11
C LEU A 191 0.63 31.64 -10.66
N MET A 192 1.39 31.24 -9.64
CA MET A 192 2.56 32.01 -9.17
C MET A 192 3.65 32.07 -10.24
N ALA A 193 3.90 30.99 -10.97
CA ALA A 193 4.89 30.93 -12.05
C ALA A 193 4.56 31.88 -13.21
N LYS A 194 3.26 32.12 -13.47
CA LYS A 194 2.75 33.00 -14.53
C LYS A 194 2.53 34.45 -14.07
N SER A 195 2.77 34.75 -12.79
CA SER A 195 2.58 36.11 -12.26
C SER A 195 3.67 37.07 -12.76
N ASP A 196 3.38 38.37 -12.71
CA ASP A 196 4.35 39.43 -13.03
C ASP A 196 5.46 39.56 -11.99
N TYR A 197 5.34 38.86 -10.86
CA TYR A 197 6.36 38.85 -9.81
C TYR A 197 7.47 37.83 -10.13
N LYS A 198 8.72 38.20 -9.80
CA LYS A 198 9.86 37.29 -9.91
C LYS A 198 9.93 36.37 -8.68
N LEU A 199 9.01 35.45 -8.58
CA LEU A 199 8.88 34.56 -7.43
C LEU A 199 9.87 33.39 -7.50
N ASN A 200 10.50 33.07 -6.35
CA ASN A 200 11.23 31.84 -6.18
C ASN A 200 10.29 30.77 -5.59
N LEU A 201 9.76 29.90 -6.43
CA LEU A 201 8.76 28.91 -6.04
C LEU A 201 9.31 27.88 -5.05
N ALA A 202 10.58 27.49 -5.16
CA ALA A 202 11.23 26.59 -4.23
C ALA A 202 11.29 27.18 -2.82
N ASN A 203 11.67 28.46 -2.71
CA ASN A 203 11.69 29.16 -1.42
C ASN A 203 10.30 29.35 -0.83
N ILE A 204 9.28 29.57 -1.67
CA ILE A 204 7.91 29.73 -1.22
C ILE A 204 7.37 28.38 -0.70
N ALA A 205 7.62 27.28 -1.43
CA ALA A 205 7.22 25.94 -0.98
C ALA A 205 7.88 25.58 0.35
N ASP A 206 9.17 25.88 0.52
CA ASP A 206 9.91 25.68 1.76
C ASP A 206 9.36 26.55 2.90
N LEU A 207 9.12 27.84 2.64
CA LEU A 207 8.51 28.76 3.61
C LEU A 207 7.19 28.22 4.14
N TRP A 208 6.35 27.67 3.27
CA TRP A 208 5.05 27.15 3.67
C TRP A 208 5.12 25.87 4.53
N MET A 209 6.26 25.20 4.60
CA MET A 209 6.49 24.10 5.55
C MET A 209 6.60 24.60 7.00
N HIS A 210 6.80 25.91 7.23
CA HIS A 210 7.04 26.52 8.53
C HIS A 210 5.84 27.36 9.01
N GLY A 211 4.82 26.69 9.54
CA GLY A 211 3.66 27.36 10.17
C GLY A 211 2.50 27.72 9.23
N SER A 212 2.56 27.37 7.95
CA SER A 212 1.45 27.56 7.02
C SER A 212 0.38 26.46 7.18
N VAL A 213 -0.88 26.84 6.96
CA VAL A 213 -2.03 25.93 6.98
C VAL A 213 -1.94 24.84 5.87
N VAL A 214 -1.27 25.14 4.74
CA VAL A 214 -1.10 24.20 3.63
C VAL A 214 0.11 23.27 3.79
N ARG A 215 0.72 23.23 4.98
CA ARG A 215 1.83 22.30 5.26
C ARG A 215 1.37 20.87 5.09
N SER A 216 2.14 20.08 4.30
CA SER A 216 1.91 18.64 4.12
C SER A 216 3.18 17.96 3.63
N TRP A 217 3.21 16.64 3.71
CA TRP A 217 4.30 15.87 3.08
C TRP A 217 4.34 16.05 1.55
N LEU A 218 3.18 16.19 0.91
CA LEU A 218 3.13 16.50 -0.53
C LEU A 218 3.80 17.83 -0.87
N LEU A 219 3.62 18.85 -0.03
CA LEU A 219 4.30 20.14 -0.20
C LEU A 219 5.82 20.02 0.00
N GLU A 220 6.26 19.22 0.97
CA GLU A 220 7.68 18.93 1.19
C GLU A 220 8.33 18.29 -0.06
N LEU A 221 7.66 17.30 -0.65
CA LEU A 221 8.12 16.66 -1.89
C LEU A 221 8.14 17.65 -3.06
N ALA A 222 7.12 18.50 -3.19
CA ALA A 222 7.09 19.55 -4.20
C ALA A 222 8.23 20.57 -4.00
N ALA A 223 8.53 20.97 -2.76
CA ALA A 223 9.65 21.84 -2.45
C ALA A 223 11.00 21.22 -2.85
N GLY A 224 11.16 19.91 -2.61
CA GLY A 224 12.33 19.14 -3.06
C GLY A 224 12.47 19.17 -4.58
N ALA A 225 11.42 18.84 -5.31
CA ALA A 225 11.41 18.84 -6.78
C ALA A 225 11.74 20.23 -7.37
N LEU A 226 11.14 21.29 -6.81
CA LEU A 226 11.40 22.67 -7.24
C LEU A 226 12.81 23.17 -6.90
N LYS A 227 13.47 22.61 -5.88
CA LYS A 227 14.89 22.89 -5.59
C LYS A 227 15.82 22.26 -6.62
N GLU A 228 15.51 21.06 -7.07
CA GLU A 228 16.30 20.33 -8.08
C GLU A 228 16.05 20.87 -9.50
N ASP A 229 14.80 21.13 -9.83
CA ASP A 229 14.36 21.64 -11.14
C ASP A 229 13.34 22.77 -10.96
N PRO A 230 13.79 24.05 -10.86
CA PRO A 230 12.92 25.18 -10.56
C PRO A 230 11.79 25.44 -11.58
N ARG A 231 11.89 24.87 -12.77
CA ARG A 231 10.86 24.98 -13.82
C ARG A 231 10.14 23.69 -14.12
N LEU A 232 10.54 22.59 -13.46
CA LEU A 232 10.02 21.23 -13.68
C LEU A 232 10.10 20.78 -15.15
N GLU A 233 11.12 21.25 -15.88
CA GLU A 233 11.32 20.98 -17.32
C GLU A 233 11.76 19.53 -17.59
N GLN A 234 12.37 18.87 -16.59
CA GLN A 234 12.80 17.47 -16.67
C GLN A 234 11.67 16.49 -16.40
N LEU A 235 10.54 16.94 -15.89
CA LEU A 235 9.38 16.11 -15.60
C LEU A 235 8.45 15.99 -16.81
N LYS A 236 7.93 14.78 -17.03
CA LYS A 236 6.88 14.58 -18.04
C LYS A 236 5.54 14.95 -17.44
N GLY A 237 4.68 15.67 -18.19
CA GLY A 237 3.30 15.97 -17.83
C GLY A 237 2.39 14.73 -17.91
N TYR A 238 2.72 13.69 -17.12
CA TYR A 238 2.02 12.41 -17.11
C TYR A 238 1.85 11.90 -15.68
N VAL A 239 0.62 11.55 -15.33
CA VAL A 239 0.24 10.88 -14.08
C VAL A 239 -0.48 9.59 -14.43
N GLN A 240 -0.03 8.48 -13.87
CA GLN A 240 -0.65 7.18 -14.07
C GLN A 240 -1.96 7.09 -13.29
N ASP A 241 -3.03 6.66 -13.95
CA ASP A 241 -4.31 6.37 -13.31
C ASP A 241 -4.25 5.03 -12.57
N SER A 242 -4.33 5.06 -11.26
CA SER A 242 -4.38 3.87 -10.40
C SER A 242 -5.81 3.32 -10.21
N GLY A 243 -6.83 4.04 -10.67
CA GLY A 243 -8.23 3.73 -10.43
C GLY A 243 -8.84 4.36 -9.16
N GLU A 244 -8.04 4.65 -8.15
CA GLU A 244 -8.48 5.10 -6.83
C GLU A 244 -9.32 6.38 -6.87
N GLY A 245 -8.86 7.42 -7.59
CA GLY A 245 -9.60 8.68 -7.73
C GLY A 245 -10.93 8.48 -8.43
N ARG A 246 -10.97 7.64 -9.49
CA ARG A 246 -12.22 7.33 -10.20
C ARG A 246 -13.19 6.53 -9.34
N TRP A 247 -12.68 5.58 -8.54
CA TRP A 247 -13.53 4.78 -7.64
C TRP A 247 -14.16 5.67 -6.57
N MET A 248 -13.40 6.62 -5.99
CA MET A 248 -13.94 7.58 -5.03
C MET A 248 -15.04 8.44 -5.64
N ILE A 249 -14.85 8.97 -6.85
CA ILE A 249 -15.88 9.77 -7.54
C ILE A 249 -17.13 8.94 -7.79
N ALA A 250 -16.99 7.70 -8.28
CA ALA A 250 -18.11 6.79 -8.49
C ALA A 250 -18.88 6.51 -7.20
N ASP A 251 -18.18 6.22 -6.12
CA ASP A 251 -18.78 5.96 -4.80
C ASP A 251 -19.48 7.20 -4.24
N ALA A 252 -18.92 8.40 -4.45
CA ALA A 252 -19.57 9.64 -4.06
C ALA A 252 -20.89 9.86 -4.82
N ILE A 253 -20.91 9.62 -6.14
CA ILE A 253 -22.12 9.72 -6.97
C ILE A 253 -23.18 8.69 -6.53
N GLU A 254 -22.77 7.49 -6.15
CA GLU A 254 -23.71 6.43 -5.70
C GLU A 254 -24.32 6.74 -4.32
N LYS A 255 -23.70 7.61 -3.51
CA LYS A 255 -24.14 7.96 -2.15
C LYS A 255 -24.87 9.31 -2.04
N ASP A 256 -24.89 10.08 -3.10
CA ASP A 256 -25.61 11.34 -3.19
C ASP A 256 -27.05 11.08 -3.70
#